data_50fa3f2c3744c542806a9f9cc1423a8d
#
_entry.id   50fa3f2c3744c542806a9f9cc1423a8d
#
_cell.length_a   1.000
_cell.length_b   1.000
_cell.length_c   1.000
_cell.angle_alpha   90.00
_cell.angle_beta   90.00
_cell.angle_gamma   90.00
#
_symmetry.space_group_name_H-M   'P 1'
#
loop_
_entity.id
_entity.type
_entity.pdbx_description
1 polymer ?
#
loop_
_entity_poly.entity_id
_entity_poly.type
_entity_poly.pdbx_seq_one_letter_code
_entity_poly.pdbx_strand_id
1 'polypeptide(L)'
;MSFYISISMIEASLWGFNRDEYYHKGKNSGPGYRYWNKEHTKLEWVPQEDFEKEYSVKLESNQTITDSDVANFIASTQCWKVNTKTLVVEAELINGTLLSETYSCPSSRDLDEEEAKRICMREIYEKVKFLLAFLLQCSKMLMVMPGVDEEKPEESNA
;
A
#
# COMPACT_ATOMS: atom_id res chain seq x y z
N MET A 1 17.71 17.91 15.55
CA MET A 1 16.96 17.49 14.33
C MET A 1 15.96 16.45 14.81
N SER A 2 14.68 16.64 14.53
CA SER A 2 13.61 15.73 14.97
C SER A 2 12.98 15.05 13.76
N PHE A 3 12.72 13.74 13.86
CA PHE A 3 12.06 12.96 12.81
C PHE A 3 10.62 12.73 13.19
N TYR A 4 9.73 12.90 12.23
CA TYR A 4 8.30 12.64 12.36
C TYR A 4 7.92 11.53 11.40
N ILE A 5 7.14 10.56 11.87
CA ILE A 5 6.66 9.45 11.04
C ILE A 5 5.27 9.84 10.51
N SER A 6 5.12 9.83 9.20
CA SER A 6 3.81 9.89 8.55
C SER A 6 3.54 8.56 7.87
N ILE A 7 2.48 7.87 8.28
CA ILE A 7 2.01 6.66 7.63
C ILE A 7 0.84 7.08 6.75
N SER A 8 0.96 6.93 5.42
CA SER A 8 -0.10 7.30 4.50
C SER A 8 -0.50 6.12 3.62
N MET A 9 -1.69 5.62 3.90
CA MET A 9 -2.51 4.86 2.95
C MET A 9 -3.79 5.67 2.78
N ILE A 10 -4.22 5.89 1.55
CA ILE A 10 -5.32 6.80 1.22
C ILE A 10 -6.47 6.01 0.60
N GLU A 11 -7.68 6.29 1.04
CA GLU A 11 -8.87 5.90 0.30
C GLU A 11 -9.16 6.96 -0.77
N ALA A 12 -9.13 6.54 -2.03
CA ALA A 12 -9.41 7.40 -3.16
C ALA A 12 -10.42 6.77 -4.09
N SER A 13 -11.34 7.57 -4.63
CA SER A 13 -12.32 7.15 -5.61
C SER A 13 -11.92 7.65 -6.98
N LEU A 14 -11.90 6.77 -7.98
CA LEU A 14 -11.75 7.18 -9.36
C LEU A 14 -13.04 7.89 -9.80
N TRP A 15 -12.92 9.15 -10.16
CA TRP A 15 -13.99 9.95 -10.70
C TRP A 15 -13.77 10.17 -12.18
N GLY A 16 -14.74 9.78 -12.98
CA GLY A 16 -14.84 10.24 -14.35
C GLY A 16 -15.16 11.73 -14.37
N PHE A 17 -15.13 12.31 -15.56
CA PHE A 17 -15.41 13.71 -15.84
C PHE A 17 -16.47 14.36 -14.93
N ASN A 18 -16.09 15.29 -14.05
CA ASN A 18 -17.04 16.19 -13.46
C ASN A 18 -16.97 17.54 -14.21
N ARG A 19 -18.04 17.84 -14.97
CA ARG A 19 -18.15 19.01 -15.83
C ARG A 19 -17.98 20.32 -15.07
N ASP A 20 -18.39 20.37 -13.81
CA ASP A 20 -18.46 21.60 -13.01
C ASP A 20 -17.12 21.98 -12.36
N GLU A 21 -16.27 21.03 -12.00
CA GLU A 21 -14.91 21.30 -11.51
C GLU A 21 -13.92 21.62 -12.63
N TYR A 22 -14.21 21.22 -13.85
CA TYR A 22 -13.40 21.47 -15.03
C TYR A 22 -13.32 22.96 -15.38
N TYR A 23 -14.39 23.72 -15.19
CA TYR A 23 -14.42 25.14 -15.51
C TYR A 23 -13.58 26.01 -14.57
N HIS A 24 -13.22 25.53 -13.40
CA HIS A 24 -12.49 26.34 -12.41
C HIS A 24 -10.96 26.20 -12.45
N LYS A 25 -10.38 25.20 -13.12
CA LYS A 25 -8.92 24.94 -13.10
C LYS A 25 -8.20 24.96 -14.43
N GLY A 26 -8.84 25.12 -15.57
CA GLY A 26 -8.19 25.37 -16.87
C GLY A 26 -7.14 24.37 -17.36
N LYS A 27 -7.04 23.19 -16.79
CA LYS A 27 -6.08 22.16 -17.19
C LYS A 27 -6.68 20.76 -17.13
N ASN A 28 -6.65 20.12 -18.29
CA ASN A 28 -6.77 18.69 -18.59
C ASN A 28 -8.06 17.97 -18.18
N SER A 29 -8.84 17.73 -19.18
CA SER A 29 -10.02 16.88 -19.25
C SER A 29 -9.63 15.40 -19.19
N GLY A 30 -9.43 14.84 -18.02
CA GLY A 30 -9.15 13.42 -17.86
C GLY A 30 -9.76 12.86 -16.57
N PRO A 31 -9.78 11.53 -16.44
CA PRO A 31 -10.12 10.89 -15.17
C PRO A 31 -9.14 11.31 -14.08
N GLY A 32 -9.62 11.41 -12.85
CA GLY A 32 -8.81 11.76 -11.69
C GLY A 32 -9.32 11.08 -10.44
N TYR A 33 -8.53 11.14 -9.39
CA TYR A 33 -8.90 10.60 -8.10
C TYR A 33 -9.37 11.68 -7.15
N ARG A 34 -10.44 11.41 -6.41
CA ARG A 34 -10.91 12.20 -5.28
C ARG A 34 -10.53 11.52 -3.99
N TYR A 35 -9.96 12.27 -3.06
CA TYR A 35 -9.58 11.81 -1.74
C TYR A 35 -9.66 12.95 -0.72
N TRP A 36 -9.81 12.61 0.55
CA TRP A 36 -9.71 13.60 1.61
C TRP A 36 -8.25 14.00 1.84
N ASN A 37 -8.00 15.30 2.00
CA ASN A 37 -6.68 15.78 2.39
C ASN A 37 -6.27 15.19 3.76
N LYS A 38 -4.98 15.29 4.12
CA LYS A 38 -4.44 14.71 5.37
C LYS A 38 -5.15 15.21 6.63
N GLU A 39 -5.76 16.38 6.58
CA GLU A 39 -6.49 17.00 7.69
C GLU A 39 -7.97 16.64 7.71
N HIS A 40 -8.45 15.86 6.73
CA HIS A 40 -9.87 15.51 6.52
C HIS A 40 -10.83 16.71 6.48
N THR A 41 -10.31 17.88 6.09
CA THR A 41 -11.09 19.13 6.03
C THR A 41 -11.62 19.44 4.64
N LYS A 42 -11.00 18.85 3.61
CA LYS A 42 -11.32 19.15 2.21
C LYS A 42 -11.15 17.93 1.32
N LEU A 43 -12.11 17.75 0.43
CA LEU A 43 -12.01 16.79 -0.67
C LEU A 43 -11.13 17.37 -1.78
N GLU A 44 -10.04 16.72 -2.11
CA GLU A 44 -9.12 17.10 -3.17
C GLU A 44 -9.33 16.23 -4.40
N TRP A 45 -9.06 16.80 -5.56
CA TRP A 45 -9.03 16.09 -6.83
C TRP A 45 -7.66 16.24 -7.46
N VAL A 46 -7.12 15.12 -7.94
CA VAL A 46 -5.82 15.06 -8.63
C VAL A 46 -5.98 14.26 -9.92
N PRO A 47 -5.36 14.69 -11.03
CA PRO A 47 -5.32 13.91 -12.26
C PRO A 47 -4.83 12.48 -12.00
N GLN A 48 -5.39 11.51 -12.72
CA GLN A 48 -5.05 10.10 -12.55
C GLN A 48 -3.54 9.84 -12.65
N GLU A 49 -2.87 10.41 -13.65
CA GLU A 49 -1.44 10.23 -13.85
C GLU A 49 -0.58 10.74 -12.67
N ASP A 50 -0.97 11.86 -12.07
CA ASP A 50 -0.22 12.45 -10.95
C ASP A 50 -0.48 11.67 -9.66
N PHE A 51 -1.72 11.21 -9.45
CA PHE A 51 -2.07 10.36 -8.32
C PHE A 51 -1.36 9.01 -8.38
N GLU A 52 -1.36 8.34 -9.52
CA GLU A 52 -0.73 7.03 -9.70
C GLU A 52 0.81 7.07 -9.65
N LYS A 53 1.43 8.24 -9.86
CA LYS A 53 2.87 8.43 -9.60
C LYS A 53 3.19 8.44 -8.10
N GLU A 54 2.32 9.03 -7.29
CA GLU A 54 2.50 9.12 -5.83
C GLU A 54 2.05 7.83 -5.14
N TYR A 55 0.94 7.25 -5.60
CA TYR A 55 0.32 6.04 -5.05
C TYR A 55 0.34 4.92 -6.10
N SER A 56 1.50 4.30 -6.26
CA SER A 56 1.76 3.34 -7.34
C SER A 56 1.10 1.97 -7.15
N VAL A 57 0.62 1.65 -5.94
CA VAL A 57 0.00 0.36 -5.64
C VAL A 57 -1.42 0.54 -5.16
N LYS A 58 -2.34 -0.03 -5.92
CA LYS A 58 -3.75 -0.11 -5.57
C LYS A 58 -4.03 -1.47 -4.93
N LEU A 59 -4.65 -1.47 -3.75
CA LEU A 59 -5.10 -2.71 -3.10
C LEU A 59 -6.35 -3.26 -3.80
N GLU A 60 -6.46 -4.59 -3.83
CA GLU A 60 -7.64 -5.29 -4.38
C GLU A 60 -8.87 -5.13 -3.48
N SER A 61 -8.66 -4.95 -2.17
CA SER A 61 -9.72 -4.84 -1.18
C SER A 61 -9.38 -3.77 -0.13
N ASN A 62 -10.43 -3.09 0.35
CA ASN A 62 -10.33 -2.18 1.49
C ASN A 62 -10.52 -2.87 2.85
N GLN A 63 -10.72 -4.17 2.87
CA GLN A 63 -10.97 -4.94 4.09
C GLN A 63 -9.82 -5.84 4.49
N THR A 64 -9.18 -6.48 3.53
CA THR A 64 -8.12 -7.48 3.75
C THR A 64 -7.01 -7.30 2.73
N ILE A 65 -5.79 -7.66 3.11
CA ILE A 65 -4.63 -7.74 2.22
C ILE A 65 -4.61 -9.13 1.57
N THR A 66 -4.58 -9.15 0.25
CA THR A 66 -4.49 -10.37 -0.55
C THR A 66 -3.04 -10.76 -0.85
N ASP A 67 -2.82 -11.97 -1.31
CA ASP A 67 -1.47 -12.40 -1.72
C ASP A 67 -1.01 -11.65 -2.99
N SER A 68 -1.94 -11.21 -3.82
CA SER A 68 -1.67 -10.34 -4.98
C SER A 68 -1.18 -8.96 -4.53
N ASP A 69 -1.78 -8.36 -3.50
CA ASP A 69 -1.31 -7.09 -2.93
C ASP A 69 0.13 -7.21 -2.43
N VAL A 70 0.45 -8.32 -1.73
CA VAL A 70 1.80 -8.60 -1.25
C VAL A 70 2.79 -8.73 -2.41
N ALA A 71 2.43 -9.51 -3.44
CA ALA A 71 3.27 -9.70 -4.62
C ALA A 71 3.55 -8.39 -5.34
N ASN A 72 2.53 -7.52 -5.48
CA ASN A 72 2.66 -6.21 -6.13
C ASN A 72 3.50 -5.22 -5.31
N PHE A 73 3.64 -5.45 -4.00
CA PHE A 73 4.45 -4.61 -3.13
C PHE A 73 5.93 -5.00 -3.09
N ILE A 74 6.29 -6.19 -3.60
CA ILE A 74 7.68 -6.67 -3.73
C ILE A 74 8.21 -6.26 -5.10
N ALA A 75 9.20 -5.38 -5.14
CA ALA A 75 9.80 -4.90 -6.38
C ALA A 75 10.77 -5.90 -6.99
N SER A 76 11.61 -6.52 -6.16
CA SER A 76 12.60 -7.50 -6.60
C SER A 76 12.94 -8.51 -5.51
N THR A 77 13.51 -9.65 -5.89
CA THR A 77 14.02 -10.65 -4.96
C THR A 77 15.37 -11.15 -5.39
N GLN A 78 16.28 -11.35 -4.44
CA GLN A 78 17.60 -11.93 -4.64
C GLN A 78 17.79 -13.13 -3.70
N CYS A 79 18.61 -14.08 -4.12
CA CYS A 79 18.87 -15.30 -3.35
C CYS A 79 20.33 -15.70 -3.54
N TRP A 80 21.02 -16.01 -2.42
CA TRP A 80 22.40 -16.49 -2.49
C TRP A 80 22.72 -17.45 -1.35
N LYS A 81 23.68 -18.33 -1.60
CA LYS A 81 24.25 -19.20 -0.56
C LYS A 81 25.33 -18.47 0.21
N VAL A 82 25.24 -18.50 1.52
CA VAL A 82 26.33 -18.06 2.42
C VAL A 82 27.36 -19.17 2.57
N ASN A 83 26.90 -20.41 2.63
CA ASN A 83 27.72 -21.62 2.73
C ASN A 83 26.93 -22.86 2.24
N THR A 84 27.48 -24.07 2.37
CA THR A 84 26.85 -25.32 1.92
C THR A 84 25.53 -25.65 2.61
N LYS A 85 25.21 -24.99 3.73
CA LYS A 85 24.05 -25.29 4.58
C LYS A 85 23.08 -24.11 4.74
N THR A 86 23.49 -22.94 4.29
CA THR A 86 22.76 -21.68 4.57
C THR A 86 22.50 -20.92 3.29
N LEU A 87 21.23 -20.56 3.11
CA LEU A 87 20.71 -19.72 2.03
C LEU A 87 20.09 -18.47 2.61
N VAL A 88 20.31 -17.35 1.95
CA VAL A 88 19.65 -16.07 2.26
C VAL A 88 18.77 -15.67 1.08
N VAL A 89 17.59 -15.19 1.38
CA VAL A 89 16.69 -14.54 0.43
C VAL A 89 16.46 -13.11 0.90
N GLU A 90 16.60 -12.18 0.00
CA GLU A 90 16.31 -10.76 0.22
C GLU A 90 15.23 -10.31 -0.76
N ALA A 91 14.29 -9.54 -0.27
CA ALA A 91 13.27 -8.88 -1.06
C ALA A 91 13.37 -7.37 -0.88
N GLU A 92 13.41 -6.64 -1.98
CA GLU A 92 13.27 -5.20 -2.02
C GLU A 92 11.80 -4.85 -2.24
N LEU A 93 11.27 -4.01 -1.36
CA LEU A 93 9.92 -3.50 -1.48
C LEU A 93 9.89 -2.25 -2.35
N ILE A 94 8.75 -1.90 -2.93
CA ILE A 94 8.59 -0.73 -3.81
C ILE A 94 8.98 0.60 -3.16
N ASN A 95 8.98 0.67 -1.83
CA ASN A 95 9.42 1.84 -1.05
C ASN A 95 10.93 1.82 -0.70
N GLY A 96 11.69 0.87 -1.27
CA GLY A 96 13.12 0.70 -1.02
C GLY A 96 13.49 -0.02 0.28
N THR A 97 12.51 -0.52 1.05
CA THR A 97 12.79 -1.33 2.25
C THR A 97 13.31 -2.69 1.84
N LEU A 98 14.39 -3.15 2.47
CA LEU A 98 14.93 -4.49 2.28
C LEU A 98 14.47 -5.41 3.43
N LEU A 99 13.95 -6.57 3.07
CA LEU A 99 13.62 -7.66 4.00
C LEU A 99 14.46 -8.87 3.64
N SER A 100 15.14 -9.44 4.62
CA SER A 100 15.97 -10.64 4.41
C SER A 100 15.53 -11.76 5.34
N GLU A 101 15.53 -12.98 4.81
CA GLU A 101 15.32 -14.23 5.54
C GLU A 101 16.45 -15.19 5.28
N THR A 102 16.74 -15.99 6.29
CA THR A 102 17.83 -16.98 6.23
C THR A 102 17.30 -18.34 6.59
N TYR A 103 17.59 -19.32 5.76
CA TYR A 103 17.34 -20.71 6.04
C TYR A 103 18.65 -21.46 6.23
N SER A 104 18.76 -22.26 7.31
CA SER A 104 19.89 -23.14 7.56
C SER A 104 19.39 -24.55 7.79
N CYS A 105 19.88 -25.51 6.99
CA CYS A 105 19.53 -26.92 7.17
C CYS A 105 20.34 -27.59 8.27
N PRO A 106 19.80 -28.63 8.92
CA PRO A 106 20.54 -29.43 9.88
C PRO A 106 21.81 -30.07 9.28
N SER A 107 22.84 -30.30 10.08
CA SER A 107 24.11 -30.80 9.63
C SER A 107 24.05 -32.20 8.96
N SER A 108 22.99 -32.96 9.22
CA SER A 108 22.75 -34.30 8.66
C SER A 108 22.13 -34.32 7.26
N ARG A 109 21.77 -33.14 6.71
CA ARG A 109 21.11 -33.01 5.39
C ARG A 109 21.89 -32.09 4.48
N ASP A 110 21.76 -32.29 3.18
CA ASP A 110 22.17 -31.32 2.19
C ASP A 110 21.14 -30.23 2.06
N LEU A 111 21.57 -29.02 1.67
CA LEU A 111 20.70 -27.89 1.44
C LEU A 111 19.89 -28.11 0.15
N ASP A 112 18.59 -28.23 0.31
CA ASP A 112 17.64 -28.10 -0.81
C ASP A 112 17.34 -26.60 -1.01
N GLU A 113 17.89 -26.05 -2.07
CA GLU A 113 17.78 -24.60 -2.37
C GLU A 113 16.38 -24.17 -2.68
N GLU A 114 15.61 -24.97 -3.41
CA GLU A 114 14.23 -24.62 -3.78
C GLU A 114 13.33 -24.62 -2.54
N GLU A 115 13.48 -25.62 -1.68
CA GLU A 115 12.75 -25.69 -0.42
C GLU A 115 13.15 -24.55 0.52
N ALA A 116 14.44 -24.26 0.65
CA ALA A 116 14.96 -23.16 1.47
C ALA A 116 14.42 -21.81 0.98
N LYS A 117 14.46 -21.56 -0.33
CA LYS A 117 13.92 -20.36 -0.95
C LYS A 117 12.42 -20.21 -0.70
N ARG A 118 11.66 -21.30 -0.87
CA ARG A 118 10.21 -21.32 -0.62
C ARG A 118 9.88 -20.97 0.82
N ILE A 119 10.64 -21.49 1.79
CA ILE A 119 10.46 -21.18 3.22
C ILE A 119 10.77 -19.70 3.49
N CYS A 120 11.91 -19.19 3.04
CA CYS A 120 12.27 -17.78 3.22
C CYS A 120 11.26 -16.83 2.57
N MET A 121 10.83 -17.13 1.35
CA MET A 121 9.83 -16.29 0.66
C MET A 121 8.49 -16.27 1.41
N ARG A 122 8.06 -17.41 1.96
CA ARG A 122 6.84 -17.42 2.79
C ARG A 122 6.96 -16.49 3.99
N GLU A 123 8.08 -16.52 4.70
CA GLU A 123 8.31 -15.63 5.86
C GLU A 123 8.35 -14.16 5.45
N ILE A 124 8.96 -13.83 4.30
CA ILE A 124 8.94 -12.48 3.72
C ILE A 124 7.50 -12.05 3.40
N TYR A 125 6.73 -12.92 2.74
CA TYR A 125 5.32 -12.64 2.40
C TYR A 125 4.48 -12.36 3.65
N GLU A 126 4.62 -13.15 4.70
CA GLU A 126 3.91 -12.93 5.96
C GLU A 126 4.28 -11.58 6.61
N LYS A 127 5.55 -11.18 6.56
CA LYS A 127 6.00 -9.89 7.06
C LYS A 127 5.42 -8.73 6.25
N VAL A 128 5.47 -8.81 4.92
CA VAL A 128 4.88 -7.78 4.04
C VAL A 128 3.38 -7.70 4.25
N LYS A 129 2.69 -8.83 4.33
CA LYS A 129 1.25 -8.91 4.59
C LYS A 129 0.88 -8.22 5.90
N PHE A 130 1.64 -8.48 6.96
CA PHE A 130 1.45 -7.83 8.26
C PHE A 130 1.64 -6.31 8.17
N LEU A 131 2.70 -5.83 7.50
CA LEU A 131 2.97 -4.40 7.33
C LEU A 131 1.86 -3.70 6.56
N LEU A 132 1.39 -4.29 5.46
CA LEU A 132 0.29 -3.74 4.66
C LEU A 132 -1.03 -3.75 5.45
N ALA A 133 -1.32 -4.82 6.19
CA ALA A 133 -2.51 -4.89 7.04
C ALA A 133 -2.49 -3.84 8.15
N PHE A 134 -1.32 -3.59 8.75
CA PHE A 134 -1.13 -2.53 9.73
C PHE A 134 -1.40 -1.15 9.11
N LEU A 135 -0.84 -0.86 7.93
CA LEU A 135 -1.10 0.40 7.22
C LEU A 135 -2.58 0.57 6.87
N LEU A 136 -3.23 -0.49 6.40
CA LEU A 136 -4.66 -0.48 6.09
C LEU A 136 -5.50 -0.18 7.33
N GLN A 137 -5.14 -0.75 8.47
CA GLN A 137 -5.83 -0.48 9.73
C GLN A 137 -5.62 0.97 10.20
N CYS A 138 -4.39 1.49 10.07
CA CYS A 138 -4.10 2.89 10.40
C CYS A 138 -4.93 3.85 9.54
N SER A 139 -5.06 3.59 8.24
CA SER A 139 -5.87 4.43 7.34
C SER A 139 -7.35 4.46 7.75
N LYS A 140 -7.91 3.32 8.16
CA LYS A 140 -9.30 3.24 8.65
C LYS A 140 -9.52 4.00 9.95
N MET A 141 -8.56 3.97 10.86
CA MET A 141 -8.66 4.70 12.14
C MET A 141 -8.65 6.23 11.95
N LEU A 142 -7.93 6.72 10.94
CA LEU A 142 -7.93 8.16 10.61
C LEU A 142 -9.28 8.64 10.03
N MET A 143 -10.11 7.73 9.51
CA MET A 143 -11.45 8.05 9.00
C MET A 143 -12.53 8.13 10.09
N VAL A 144 -12.27 7.59 11.27
CA VAL A 144 -13.19 7.63 12.42
C VAL A 144 -12.80 8.79 13.35
N MET A 145 -12.69 10.00 12.82
CA MET A 145 -12.62 11.20 13.68
C MET A 145 -14.04 11.57 14.11
N PRO A 146 -14.34 11.64 15.42
CA PRO A 146 -15.65 12.07 15.88
C PRO A 146 -15.84 13.55 15.57
N GLY A 147 -16.84 13.90 14.77
CA GLY A 147 -17.27 15.28 14.63
C GLY A 147 -17.68 15.79 13.25
N VAL A 148 -17.92 14.93 12.28
CA VAL A 148 -18.64 15.35 11.07
C VAL A 148 -20.04 14.77 11.16
N ASP A 149 -20.96 15.55 11.76
CA ASP A 149 -22.38 15.31 11.62
C ASP A 149 -22.70 15.29 10.13
N GLU A 150 -23.26 14.18 9.65
CA GLU A 150 -23.89 14.10 8.34
C GLU A 150 -24.96 15.20 8.28
N GLU A 151 -24.68 16.32 7.59
CA GLU A 151 -25.73 17.26 7.22
C GLU A 151 -26.74 16.48 6.37
N LYS A 152 -27.85 16.12 7.00
CA LYS A 152 -29.03 15.64 6.29
C LYS A 152 -29.41 16.69 5.25
N PRO A 153 -29.66 16.32 3.99
CA PRO A 153 -30.24 17.24 3.04
C PRO A 153 -31.58 17.73 3.60
N GLU A 154 -31.69 19.05 3.79
CA GLU A 154 -32.97 19.68 4.11
C GLU A 154 -33.97 19.33 3.01
N GLU A 155 -34.99 18.58 3.35
CA GLU A 155 -36.17 18.42 2.52
C GLU A 155 -36.80 19.80 2.33
N SER A 156 -36.59 20.39 1.17
CA SER A 156 -37.30 21.56 0.70
C SER A 156 -38.77 21.20 0.51
N ASN A 157 -39.58 21.48 1.52
CA ASN A 157 -41.02 21.54 1.39
C ASN A 157 -41.39 22.79 0.62
N ALA A 158 -41.84 22.63 -0.59
CA ALA A 158 -42.65 23.58 -1.32
C ALA A 158 -43.92 22.92 -1.80
#